data_01ef9dd5aaab463941312fdbcdbe57e2
#
_entry.id   01ef9dd5aaab463941312fdbcdbe57e2
#
_cell.length_a   1.000
_cell.length_b   1.000
_cell.length_c   1.000
_cell.angle_alpha   90.00
_cell.angle_beta   90.00
_cell.angle_gamma   90.00
#
_symmetry.space_group_name_H-M   'P 1'
#
loop_
_entity.id
_entity.type
_entity.pdbx_description
1 polymer ?
#
loop_
_entity_poly.entity_id
_entity_poly.type
_entity_poly.pdbx_seq_one_letter_code
_entity_poly.pdbx_strand_id
1 'polypeptide(L)'
;MSKKKHHLPAEEVEALSFSDGQLFHDIYGTPRSAPRVLAPVADTHGHLGSLHKHNAAKSLARAAAAGVRMLIVPVDIATEFPRKWADTTTFKGWFESTLSEARQALTKLAAADLCVSCDLPAEYLFEHTYFMVGAHPYSAPDYNQEAEQRLFELLEHPFCVGVGEIGLDFGPYCEVSEEVQRKVFERQLSIAHEHNQRVELHLRDG
;
A
#
# COMPACT_ATOMS: atom_id res chain seq x y z
N MET A 1 27.29 32.31 -3.95
CA MET A 1 27.43 30.88 -3.58
C MET A 1 26.03 30.31 -3.40
N SER A 2 25.57 29.48 -4.34
CA SER A 2 24.26 28.79 -4.20
C SER A 2 24.39 27.74 -3.08
N LYS A 3 23.62 27.89 -2.00
CA LYS A 3 23.51 26.85 -0.98
C LYS A 3 22.96 25.59 -1.66
N LYS A 4 23.72 24.49 -1.65
CA LYS A 4 23.19 23.18 -2.07
C LYS A 4 21.96 22.89 -1.22
N LYS A 5 20.78 22.79 -1.84
CA LYS A 5 19.57 22.33 -1.15
C LYS A 5 19.83 20.89 -0.69
N HIS A 6 19.66 20.61 0.59
CA HIS A 6 19.72 19.25 1.14
C HIS A 6 18.36 18.57 0.96
N HIS A 7 18.37 17.29 0.58
CA HIS A 7 17.19 16.44 0.60
C HIS A 7 16.76 16.25 2.06
N LEU A 8 15.49 16.46 2.32
CA LEU A 8 14.89 16.11 3.62
C LEU A 8 14.57 14.61 3.65
N PRO A 9 14.65 13.94 4.82
CA PRO A 9 14.08 12.62 5.00
C PRO A 9 12.59 12.60 4.64
N ALA A 10 12.10 11.46 4.13
CA ALA A 10 10.71 11.35 3.68
C ALA A 10 9.70 11.67 4.80
N GLU A 11 9.97 11.22 6.02
CA GLU A 11 9.16 11.50 7.21
C GLU A 11 9.10 12.99 7.60
N GLU A 12 10.19 13.74 7.35
CA GLU A 12 10.21 15.18 7.56
C GLU A 12 9.38 15.90 6.49
N VAL A 13 9.52 15.51 5.21
CA VAL A 13 8.70 16.05 4.11
C VAL A 13 7.21 15.80 4.38
N GLU A 14 6.87 14.60 4.82
CA GLU A 14 5.49 14.23 5.15
C GLU A 14 4.93 15.05 6.32
N ALA A 15 5.76 15.31 7.34
CA ALA A 15 5.36 16.09 8.51
C ALA A 15 5.01 17.54 8.17
N LEU A 16 5.59 18.12 7.11
CA LEU A 16 5.29 19.49 6.67
C LEU A 16 3.82 19.67 6.33
N SER A 17 3.17 18.65 5.75
CA SER A 17 1.73 18.72 5.43
C SER A 17 0.83 18.98 6.65
N PHE A 18 1.35 18.70 7.84
CA PHE A 18 0.63 18.89 9.11
C PHE A 18 1.05 20.14 9.89
N SER A 19 1.95 20.96 9.34
CA SER A 19 2.55 22.10 10.05
C SER A 19 2.55 23.42 9.29
N ASP A 20 2.61 23.42 7.95
CA ASP A 20 2.78 24.65 7.16
C ASP A 20 1.57 25.03 6.28
N GLY A 21 0.48 24.27 6.37
CA GLY A 21 -0.74 24.56 5.62
C GLY A 21 -0.66 24.24 4.12
N GLN A 22 0.23 23.31 3.72
CA GLN A 22 0.39 22.86 2.34
C GLN A 22 0.38 21.33 2.29
N LEU A 23 -0.45 20.72 1.43
CA LEU A 23 -0.59 19.27 1.35
C LEU A 23 0.62 18.58 0.71
N PHE A 24 1.23 19.19 -0.28
CA PHE A 24 2.34 18.60 -1.04
C PHE A 24 3.63 19.41 -0.94
N HIS A 25 4.74 18.69 -0.84
CA HIS A 25 6.09 19.22 -0.82
C HIS A 25 7.00 18.38 -1.70
N ASP A 26 8.03 19.00 -2.27
CA ASP A 26 9.11 18.25 -2.91
C ASP A 26 10.12 17.72 -1.87
N ILE A 27 11.08 16.95 -2.34
CA ILE A 27 12.15 16.36 -1.51
C ILE A 27 13.03 17.40 -0.77
N TYR A 28 12.88 18.67 -1.08
CA TYR A 28 13.58 19.77 -0.39
C TYR A 28 12.68 20.52 0.59
N GLY A 29 11.44 20.03 0.81
CA GLY A 29 10.46 20.70 1.63
C GLY A 29 9.83 21.94 0.98
N THR A 30 9.98 22.13 -0.33
CA THR A 30 9.34 23.25 -1.02
C THR A 30 7.87 22.92 -1.29
N PRO A 31 6.91 23.79 -0.90
CA PRO A 31 5.50 23.57 -1.18
C PRO A 31 5.22 23.37 -2.66
N ARG A 32 4.29 22.47 -2.97
CA ARG A 32 3.79 22.19 -4.31
C ARG A 32 2.26 22.31 -4.32
N SER A 33 1.72 22.88 -5.39
CA SER A 33 0.27 22.97 -5.54
C SER A 33 -0.34 21.57 -5.66
N ALA A 34 -1.46 21.35 -5.00
CA ALA A 34 -2.26 20.15 -5.19
C ALA A 34 -2.81 20.10 -6.62
N PRO A 35 -2.83 18.93 -7.27
CA PRO A 35 -3.52 18.77 -8.55
C PRO A 35 -5.02 19.01 -8.36
N ARG A 36 -5.67 19.56 -9.40
CA ARG A 36 -7.12 19.68 -9.40
C ARG A 36 -7.72 18.27 -9.57
N VAL A 37 -8.50 17.84 -8.59
CA VAL A 37 -9.25 16.58 -8.67
C VAL A 37 -10.57 16.82 -9.38
N LEU A 38 -10.82 16.10 -10.46
CA LEU A 38 -12.05 16.20 -11.26
C LEU A 38 -13.08 15.15 -10.88
N ALA A 39 -12.64 14.05 -10.25
CA ALA A 39 -13.46 12.92 -9.80
C ALA A 39 -12.74 12.20 -8.65
N PRO A 40 -13.46 11.41 -7.82
CA PRO A 40 -12.83 10.52 -6.85
C PRO A 40 -11.82 9.59 -7.53
N VAL A 41 -10.64 9.41 -6.91
CA VAL A 41 -9.56 8.57 -7.44
C VAL A 41 -9.54 7.23 -6.71
N ALA A 42 -9.40 6.14 -7.47
CA ALA A 42 -9.10 4.81 -6.95
C ALA A 42 -7.64 4.46 -7.25
N ASP A 43 -6.91 4.01 -6.23
CA ASP A 43 -5.59 3.42 -6.36
C ASP A 43 -5.70 1.93 -6.03
N THR A 44 -5.52 1.08 -7.03
CA THR A 44 -5.66 -0.37 -6.87
C THR A 44 -4.35 -1.06 -6.51
N HIS A 45 -3.25 -0.31 -6.39
CA HIS A 45 -1.93 -0.86 -6.07
C HIS A 45 -1.06 0.14 -5.29
N GLY A 46 -1.40 0.38 -4.03
CA GLY A 46 -0.66 1.32 -3.19
C GLY A 46 0.11 0.63 -2.06
N HIS A 47 1.44 0.63 -2.11
CA HIS A 47 2.32 -0.02 -1.13
C HIS A 47 2.38 0.69 0.23
N LEU A 48 1.28 0.78 0.93
CA LEU A 48 1.17 1.50 2.20
C LEU A 48 2.11 0.94 3.29
N GLY A 49 2.23 -0.37 3.39
CA GLY A 49 3.09 -1.05 4.37
C GLY A 49 4.58 -1.05 4.01
N SER A 50 4.92 -0.81 2.74
CA SER A 50 6.29 -0.91 2.21
C SER A 50 6.99 0.44 2.03
N LEU A 51 6.32 1.54 2.32
CA LEU A 51 6.87 2.89 2.20
C LEU A 51 7.98 3.10 3.25
N HIS A 52 9.24 2.90 2.83
CA HIS A 52 10.40 3.13 3.67
C HIS A 52 10.40 4.56 4.23
N LYS A 53 10.50 4.69 5.55
CA LYS A 53 10.57 5.97 6.28
C LYS A 53 9.35 6.88 6.09
N HIS A 54 8.21 6.35 5.72
CA HIS A 54 6.93 7.05 5.75
C HIS A 54 6.06 6.49 6.89
N ASN A 55 5.21 7.32 7.43
CA ASN A 55 4.18 6.89 8.37
C ASN A 55 2.92 6.51 7.57
N ALA A 56 2.53 5.25 7.61
CA ALA A 56 1.39 4.73 6.84
C ALA A 56 0.08 5.52 7.08
N ALA A 57 -0.20 5.86 8.33
CA ALA A 57 -1.40 6.60 8.69
C ALA A 57 -1.40 8.04 8.14
N LYS A 58 -0.26 8.74 8.23
CA LYS A 58 -0.13 10.07 7.64
C LYS A 58 -0.20 10.04 6.11
N SER A 59 0.45 9.05 5.48
CA SER A 59 0.38 8.87 4.03
C SER A 59 -1.06 8.63 3.58
N LEU A 60 -1.80 7.78 4.30
CA LEU A 60 -3.20 7.50 4.01
C LEU A 60 -4.10 8.73 4.22
N ALA A 61 -3.89 9.49 5.29
CA ALA A 61 -4.62 10.74 5.52
C ALA A 61 -4.37 11.79 4.42
N ARG A 62 -3.11 11.91 3.95
CA ARG A 62 -2.75 12.80 2.84
C ARG A 62 -3.37 12.33 1.52
N ALA A 63 -3.41 11.04 1.26
CA ALA A 63 -4.10 10.45 0.10
C ALA A 63 -5.60 10.78 0.14
N ALA A 64 -6.26 10.62 1.30
CA ALA A 64 -7.65 11.01 1.51
C ALA A 64 -7.89 12.50 1.24
N ALA A 65 -7.05 13.36 1.82
CA ALA A 65 -7.10 14.81 1.60
C ALA A 65 -6.88 15.18 0.12
N ALA A 66 -6.05 14.41 -0.61
CA ALA A 66 -5.74 14.62 -2.01
C ALA A 66 -6.81 14.10 -3.00
N GLY A 67 -7.88 13.44 -2.52
CA GLY A 67 -8.97 12.97 -3.39
C GLY A 67 -8.97 11.47 -3.68
N VAL A 68 -8.06 10.69 -3.11
CA VAL A 68 -8.14 9.21 -3.17
C VAL A 68 -9.32 8.76 -2.30
N ARG A 69 -10.13 7.85 -2.84
CA ARG A 69 -11.35 7.35 -2.20
C ARG A 69 -11.43 5.84 -2.13
N MET A 70 -10.52 5.14 -2.78
CA MET A 70 -10.32 3.71 -2.64
C MET A 70 -8.82 3.39 -2.75
N LEU A 71 -8.34 2.48 -1.94
CA LEU A 71 -6.96 1.98 -1.97
C LEU A 71 -6.96 0.47 -1.79
N ILE A 72 -6.19 -0.24 -2.61
CA ILE A 72 -5.86 -1.65 -2.38
C ILE A 72 -4.35 -1.75 -2.10
N VAL A 73 -4.01 -2.39 -0.98
CA VAL A 73 -2.63 -2.55 -0.50
C VAL A 73 -2.17 -3.98 -0.78
N PRO A 74 -1.17 -4.20 -1.65
CA PRO A 74 -0.57 -5.52 -1.79
C PRO A 74 0.28 -5.86 -0.56
N VAL A 75 0.18 -7.10 -0.09
CA VAL A 75 0.88 -7.65 1.09
C VAL A 75 1.58 -8.94 0.71
N ASP A 76 2.90 -8.94 0.77
CA ASP A 76 3.70 -10.13 0.47
C ASP A 76 3.78 -11.06 1.68
N ILE A 77 3.08 -12.20 1.59
CA ILE A 77 2.98 -13.19 2.67
C ILE A 77 4.27 -13.99 2.90
N ALA A 78 5.18 -13.99 1.95
CA ALA A 78 6.43 -14.75 2.04
C ALA A 78 7.57 -13.94 2.66
N THR A 79 7.70 -12.65 2.34
CA THR A 79 8.84 -11.83 2.78
C THR A 79 8.51 -10.73 3.77
N GLU A 80 7.26 -10.27 3.86
CA GLU A 80 6.88 -9.28 4.86
C GLU A 80 6.65 -9.89 6.25
N PHE A 81 6.41 -11.19 6.31
CA PHE A 81 6.34 -11.98 7.54
C PHE A 81 7.58 -12.88 7.70
N PRO A 82 8.25 -12.94 8.84
CA PRO A 82 8.02 -12.16 10.06
C PRO A 82 8.74 -10.79 10.07
N ARG A 83 9.25 -10.34 8.92
CA ARG A 83 10.17 -9.18 8.85
C ARG A 83 9.52 -7.86 9.30
N LYS A 84 8.23 -7.64 8.97
CA LYS A 84 7.45 -6.46 9.37
C LYS A 84 6.42 -6.79 10.44
N TRP A 85 5.75 -7.90 10.26
CA TRP A 85 4.72 -8.36 11.20
C TRP A 85 5.06 -9.78 11.65
N ALA A 86 5.07 -10.00 12.95
CA ALA A 86 5.41 -11.32 13.52
C ALA A 86 4.47 -12.42 12.99
N ASP A 87 3.20 -12.10 12.83
CA ASP A 87 2.14 -12.99 12.37
C ASP A 87 0.97 -12.20 11.75
N THR A 88 -0.06 -12.90 11.29
CA THR A 88 -1.26 -12.33 10.71
C THR A 88 -2.07 -11.49 11.71
N THR A 89 -2.03 -11.82 13.00
CA THR A 89 -2.70 -11.03 14.05
C THR A 89 -2.03 -9.67 14.21
N THR A 90 -0.70 -9.64 14.22
CA THR A 90 0.08 -8.40 14.26
C THR A 90 -0.19 -7.52 13.04
N PHE A 91 -0.29 -8.12 11.85
CA PHE A 91 -0.67 -7.40 10.63
C PHE A 91 -2.07 -6.80 10.73
N LYS A 92 -3.07 -7.59 11.14
CA LYS A 92 -4.47 -7.12 11.30
C LYS A 92 -4.54 -5.94 12.27
N GLY A 93 -3.87 -6.04 13.42
CA GLY A 93 -3.79 -4.94 14.39
C GLY A 93 -3.09 -3.69 13.84
N TRP A 94 -2.02 -3.85 13.06
CA TRP A 94 -1.36 -2.74 12.37
C TRP A 94 -2.30 -2.09 11.34
N PHE A 95 -3.02 -2.87 10.56
CA PHE A 95 -3.95 -2.36 9.55
C PHE A 95 -5.07 -1.53 10.18
N GLU A 96 -5.71 -2.06 11.22
CA GLU A 96 -6.79 -1.37 11.96
C GLU A 96 -6.29 -0.09 12.65
N SER A 97 -5.13 -0.15 13.31
CA SER A 97 -4.55 1.04 13.95
C SER A 97 -4.16 2.10 12.94
N THR A 98 -3.63 1.70 11.78
CA THR A 98 -3.30 2.63 10.67
C THR A 98 -4.55 3.39 10.19
N LEU A 99 -5.68 2.71 10.00
CA LEU A 99 -6.94 3.34 9.62
C LEU A 99 -7.45 4.32 10.70
N SER A 100 -7.35 3.93 11.96
CA SER A 100 -7.77 4.77 13.09
C SER A 100 -6.91 6.03 13.22
N GLU A 101 -5.58 5.88 13.16
CA GLU A 101 -4.65 7.00 13.21
C GLU A 101 -4.78 7.91 11.99
N ALA A 102 -5.05 7.35 10.81
CA ALA A 102 -5.27 8.12 9.59
C ALA A 102 -6.52 9.02 9.68
N ARG A 103 -7.60 8.54 10.30
CA ARG A 103 -8.78 9.37 10.59
C ARG A 103 -8.45 10.56 11.49
N GLN A 104 -7.65 10.33 12.53
CA GLN A 104 -7.21 11.41 13.43
C GLN A 104 -6.28 12.40 12.70
N ALA A 105 -5.38 11.91 11.85
CA ALA A 105 -4.51 12.76 11.05
C ALA A 105 -5.31 13.60 10.03
N LEU A 106 -6.32 13.00 9.37
CA LEU A 106 -7.19 13.71 8.43
C LEU A 106 -7.94 14.88 9.09
N THR A 107 -8.37 14.72 10.35
CA THR A 107 -9.03 15.82 11.08
C THR A 107 -8.16 17.09 11.14
N LYS A 108 -6.83 16.92 11.27
CA LYS A 108 -5.90 18.06 11.26
C LYS A 108 -5.78 18.71 9.88
N LEU A 109 -5.75 17.91 8.82
CA LEU A 109 -5.70 18.42 7.44
C LEU A 109 -7.00 19.11 7.07
N ALA A 110 -8.15 18.58 7.46
CA ALA A 110 -9.45 19.19 7.24
C ALA A 110 -9.59 20.52 8.00
N ALA A 111 -9.13 20.59 9.25
CA ALA A 111 -9.12 21.84 10.03
C ALA A 111 -8.22 22.93 9.42
N ALA A 112 -7.23 22.54 8.63
CA ALA A 112 -6.36 23.46 7.88
C ALA A 112 -6.85 23.74 6.46
N ASP A 113 -8.07 23.30 6.08
CA ASP A 113 -8.68 23.46 4.74
C ASP A 113 -7.83 22.84 3.61
N LEU A 114 -7.15 21.72 3.90
CA LEU A 114 -6.25 21.04 2.96
C LEU A 114 -6.92 19.91 2.18
N CYS A 115 -8.18 19.60 2.46
CA CYS A 115 -8.91 18.56 1.73
C CYS A 115 -9.45 19.10 0.40
N VAL A 116 -9.12 18.40 -0.69
CA VAL A 116 -9.70 18.76 -2.00
C VAL A 116 -11.20 18.47 -2.02
N SER A 117 -11.96 19.36 -2.64
CA SER A 117 -13.40 19.15 -2.84
C SER A 117 -13.61 18.11 -3.95
N CYS A 118 -14.37 17.05 -3.66
CA CYS A 118 -14.87 16.08 -4.64
C CYS A 118 -16.19 15.47 -4.14
N ASP A 119 -16.87 14.71 -5.01
CA ASP A 119 -18.23 14.19 -4.76
C ASP A 119 -18.34 13.26 -3.54
N LEU A 120 -17.25 12.62 -3.14
CA LEU A 120 -17.18 11.75 -1.97
C LEU A 120 -16.35 12.41 -0.86
N PRO A 121 -16.76 12.31 0.43
CA PRO A 121 -15.99 12.85 1.54
C PRO A 121 -14.63 12.18 1.67
N ALA A 122 -13.65 12.85 2.27
CA ALA A 122 -12.29 12.32 2.40
C ALA A 122 -12.24 11.05 3.27
N GLU A 123 -13.08 10.95 4.28
CA GLU A 123 -13.21 9.81 5.19
C GLU A 123 -13.63 8.52 4.48
N TYR A 124 -14.27 8.64 3.30
CA TYR A 124 -14.69 7.50 2.49
C TYR A 124 -13.55 6.54 2.17
N LEU A 125 -12.32 7.05 2.03
CA LEU A 125 -11.13 6.24 1.81
C LEU A 125 -10.94 5.18 2.90
N PHE A 126 -11.17 5.50 4.16
CA PHE A 126 -10.87 4.60 5.28
C PHE A 126 -11.83 3.40 5.39
N GLU A 127 -13.00 3.50 4.78
CA GLU A 127 -13.96 2.41 4.66
C GLU A 127 -13.71 1.60 3.38
N HIS A 128 -12.93 2.15 2.45
CA HIS A 128 -12.60 1.59 1.16
C HIS A 128 -11.09 1.41 0.96
N THR A 129 -10.38 1.23 2.08
CA THR A 129 -8.99 0.76 2.07
C THR A 129 -9.01 -0.75 2.30
N TYR A 130 -8.57 -1.47 1.30
CA TYR A 130 -8.52 -2.93 1.26
C TYR A 130 -7.09 -3.41 1.17
N PHE A 131 -6.88 -4.72 1.27
CA PHE A 131 -5.61 -5.34 0.95
C PHE A 131 -5.81 -6.59 0.10
N MET A 132 -4.76 -6.99 -0.60
CA MET A 132 -4.63 -8.29 -1.28
C MET A 132 -3.40 -9.00 -0.74
N VAL A 133 -3.41 -10.32 -0.77
CA VAL A 133 -2.35 -11.15 -0.20
C VAL A 133 -1.81 -12.13 -1.22
N GLY A 134 -0.50 -12.16 -1.36
CA GLY A 134 0.16 -13.07 -2.30
C GLY A 134 1.66 -13.11 -2.09
N ALA A 135 2.35 -14.01 -2.80
CA ALA A 135 3.80 -14.01 -2.90
C ALA A 135 4.18 -13.46 -4.28
N HIS A 136 4.83 -12.31 -4.28
CA HIS A 136 5.37 -11.68 -5.48
C HIS A 136 6.42 -12.58 -6.15
N PRO A 137 6.66 -12.52 -7.47
CA PRO A 137 7.69 -13.31 -8.14
C PRO A 137 9.07 -13.28 -7.47
N TYR A 138 9.49 -12.14 -6.92
CA TYR A 138 10.75 -12.01 -6.20
C TYR A 138 10.81 -12.80 -4.89
N SER A 139 9.68 -13.03 -4.27
CA SER A 139 9.55 -13.77 -3.01
C SER A 139 9.15 -15.25 -3.21
N ALA A 140 8.99 -15.68 -4.45
CA ALA A 140 8.63 -17.06 -4.75
C ALA A 140 9.53 -18.13 -4.11
N PRO A 141 10.86 -17.94 -3.96
CA PRO A 141 11.72 -18.89 -3.25
C PRO A 141 11.37 -19.05 -1.77
N ASP A 142 10.78 -18.05 -1.15
CA ASP A 142 10.40 -18.04 0.27
C ASP A 142 8.96 -18.53 0.50
N TYR A 143 8.21 -18.82 -0.57
CA TYR A 143 6.86 -19.37 -0.48
C TYR A 143 6.90 -20.82 0.04
N ASN A 144 6.35 -21.00 1.22
CA ASN A 144 6.33 -22.27 1.93
C ASN A 144 4.98 -22.51 2.61
N GLN A 145 4.84 -23.60 3.35
CA GLN A 145 3.62 -23.94 4.04
C GLN A 145 3.14 -22.85 5.03
N GLU A 146 4.05 -22.16 5.70
CA GLU A 146 3.70 -21.08 6.62
C GLU A 146 3.18 -19.84 5.85
N ALA A 147 3.80 -19.51 4.72
CA ALA A 147 3.31 -18.45 3.85
C ALA A 147 1.91 -18.77 3.30
N GLU A 148 1.69 -20.02 2.87
CA GLU A 148 0.37 -20.46 2.41
C GLU A 148 -0.67 -20.44 3.55
N GLN A 149 -0.30 -20.81 4.77
CA GLN A 149 -1.18 -20.71 5.92
C GLN A 149 -1.59 -19.23 6.19
N ARG A 150 -0.63 -18.30 6.13
CA ARG A 150 -0.92 -16.86 6.27
C ARG A 150 -1.89 -16.36 5.18
N LEU A 151 -1.72 -16.85 3.94
CA LEU A 151 -2.63 -16.52 2.85
C LEU A 151 -4.06 -16.91 3.20
N PHE A 152 -4.31 -18.15 3.63
CA PHE A 152 -5.65 -18.60 4.03
C PHE A 152 -6.21 -17.78 5.20
N GLU A 153 -5.41 -17.52 6.23
CA GLU A 153 -5.84 -16.75 7.39
C GLU A 153 -6.22 -15.30 7.06
N LEU A 154 -5.57 -14.71 6.07
CA LEU A 154 -5.82 -13.33 5.64
C LEU A 154 -6.95 -13.24 4.61
N LEU A 155 -7.18 -14.27 3.79
CA LEU A 155 -8.32 -14.32 2.88
C LEU A 155 -9.69 -14.30 3.60
N GLU A 156 -9.74 -14.76 4.84
CA GLU A 156 -10.95 -14.70 5.68
C GLU A 156 -11.23 -13.28 6.23
N HIS A 157 -10.31 -12.34 6.05
CA HIS A 157 -10.49 -11.00 6.60
C HIS A 157 -11.42 -10.16 5.71
N PRO A 158 -12.42 -9.42 6.27
CA PRO A 158 -13.41 -8.67 5.49
C PRO A 158 -12.84 -7.58 4.59
N PHE A 159 -11.64 -7.09 4.87
CA PHE A 159 -10.91 -6.12 4.04
C PHE A 159 -9.94 -6.78 3.05
N CYS A 160 -9.81 -8.11 3.05
CA CYS A 160 -9.07 -8.80 2.01
C CYS A 160 -9.96 -8.95 0.77
N VAL A 161 -9.48 -8.48 -0.38
CA VAL A 161 -10.28 -8.45 -1.61
C VAL A 161 -9.79 -9.42 -2.69
N GLY A 162 -8.74 -10.19 -2.42
CA GLY A 162 -8.26 -11.18 -3.36
C GLY A 162 -6.83 -11.66 -3.12
N VAL A 163 -6.33 -12.44 -4.07
CA VAL A 163 -4.97 -12.97 -4.11
C VAL A 163 -4.11 -12.09 -5.01
N GLY A 164 -3.08 -11.51 -4.46
CA GLY A 164 -2.18 -10.58 -5.20
C GLY A 164 -1.20 -9.85 -4.24
N GLU A 165 -0.13 -9.34 -4.76
CA GLU A 165 0.36 -9.35 -6.13
C GLU A 165 1.05 -10.70 -6.42
N ILE A 166 0.62 -11.42 -7.47
CA ILE A 166 1.20 -12.70 -7.89
C ILE A 166 1.52 -12.66 -9.39
N GLY A 167 2.47 -13.47 -9.84
CA GLY A 167 2.73 -13.50 -11.29
C GLY A 167 4.14 -13.91 -11.67
N LEU A 168 4.64 -13.31 -12.76
CA LEU A 168 5.91 -13.62 -13.40
C LEU A 168 6.70 -12.34 -13.66
N ASP A 169 7.99 -12.36 -13.37
CA ASP A 169 8.94 -11.28 -13.68
C ASP A 169 10.21 -11.89 -14.29
N PHE A 170 10.41 -11.69 -15.59
CA PHE A 170 11.61 -12.10 -16.30
C PHE A 170 12.50 -10.90 -16.66
N GLY A 171 12.23 -9.76 -16.06
CA GLY A 171 13.03 -8.56 -16.20
C GLY A 171 14.42 -8.70 -15.57
N PRO A 172 15.35 -7.78 -15.91
CA PRO A 172 16.76 -7.88 -15.56
C PRO A 172 17.07 -7.77 -14.07
N TYR A 173 16.08 -7.44 -13.25
CA TYR A 173 16.24 -7.28 -11.80
C TYR A 173 15.71 -8.48 -11.00
N CYS A 174 15.08 -9.45 -11.66
CA CYS A 174 14.59 -10.66 -11.02
C CYS A 174 15.62 -11.80 -11.21
N GLU A 175 16.19 -12.28 -10.10
CA GLU A 175 17.15 -13.39 -10.09
C GLU A 175 16.47 -14.74 -9.86
N VAL A 176 15.16 -14.76 -9.65
CA VAL A 176 14.38 -15.99 -9.39
C VAL A 176 14.15 -16.74 -10.69
N SER A 177 14.44 -18.04 -10.70
CA SER A 177 14.26 -18.86 -11.90
C SER A 177 12.79 -18.93 -12.33
N GLU A 178 12.56 -18.99 -13.65
CA GLU A 178 11.24 -19.14 -14.24
C GLU A 178 10.46 -20.32 -13.65
N GLU A 179 11.13 -21.47 -13.45
CA GLU A 179 10.51 -22.67 -12.90
C GLU A 179 9.91 -22.42 -11.49
N VAL A 180 10.65 -21.74 -10.62
CA VAL A 180 10.20 -21.43 -9.25
C VAL A 180 9.05 -20.45 -9.29
N GLN A 181 9.14 -19.38 -10.11
CA GLN A 181 8.07 -18.41 -10.27
C GLN A 181 6.79 -19.07 -10.76
N ARG A 182 6.85 -19.88 -11.84
CA ARG A 182 5.68 -20.56 -12.41
C ARG A 182 5.01 -21.47 -11.39
N LYS A 183 5.78 -22.27 -10.69
CA LYS A 183 5.24 -23.19 -9.67
C LYS A 183 4.45 -22.45 -8.59
N VAL A 184 5.00 -21.37 -8.06
CA VAL A 184 4.35 -20.57 -7.01
C VAL A 184 3.15 -19.81 -7.56
N PHE A 185 3.27 -19.27 -8.76
CA PHE A 185 2.17 -18.59 -9.44
C PHE A 185 0.97 -19.53 -9.69
N GLU A 186 1.22 -20.71 -10.29
CA GLU A 186 0.19 -21.72 -10.53
C GLU A 186 -0.51 -22.17 -9.24
N ARG A 187 0.26 -22.35 -8.15
CA ARG A 187 -0.32 -22.70 -6.84
C ARG A 187 -1.25 -21.61 -6.32
N GLN A 188 -0.84 -20.37 -6.39
CA GLN A 188 -1.66 -19.25 -5.93
C GLN A 188 -2.89 -19.00 -6.81
N LEU A 189 -2.79 -19.22 -8.14
CA LEU A 189 -3.93 -19.21 -9.04
C LEU A 189 -4.94 -20.31 -8.69
N SER A 190 -4.46 -21.53 -8.36
CA SER A 190 -5.35 -22.61 -7.91
C SER A 190 -6.10 -22.23 -6.64
N ILE A 191 -5.41 -21.66 -5.66
CA ILE A 191 -6.03 -21.18 -4.42
C ILE A 191 -7.08 -20.10 -4.71
N ALA A 192 -6.74 -19.11 -5.55
CA ALA A 192 -7.68 -18.07 -5.93
C ALA A 192 -8.93 -18.65 -6.59
N HIS A 193 -8.77 -19.62 -7.48
CA HIS A 193 -9.88 -20.30 -8.14
C HIS A 193 -10.74 -21.10 -7.14
N GLU A 194 -10.11 -21.93 -6.29
CA GLU A 194 -10.78 -22.76 -5.28
C GLU A 194 -11.61 -21.93 -4.29
N HIS A 195 -11.12 -20.73 -3.94
CA HIS A 195 -11.76 -19.81 -3.01
C HIS A 195 -12.58 -18.70 -3.69
N ASN A 196 -12.77 -18.76 -5.01
CA ASN A 196 -13.49 -17.75 -5.81
C ASN A 196 -13.00 -16.31 -5.54
N GLN A 197 -11.67 -16.14 -5.47
CA GLN A 197 -11.01 -14.86 -5.20
C GLN A 197 -10.64 -14.13 -6.50
N ARG A 198 -10.61 -12.80 -6.43
CA ARG A 198 -10.01 -11.97 -7.47
C ARG A 198 -8.50 -12.13 -7.46
N VAL A 199 -7.86 -11.82 -8.59
CA VAL A 199 -6.40 -11.91 -8.71
C VAL A 199 -5.85 -10.58 -9.20
N GLU A 200 -4.74 -10.14 -8.60
CA GLU A 200 -3.91 -9.06 -9.12
C GLU A 200 -2.59 -9.64 -9.63
N LEU A 201 -2.26 -9.30 -10.89
CA LEU A 201 -1.15 -9.91 -11.62
C LEU A 201 0.04 -8.95 -11.73
N HIS A 202 1.22 -9.44 -11.34
CA HIS A 202 2.51 -8.88 -11.73
C HIS A 202 3.02 -9.59 -12.98
N LEU A 203 3.14 -8.86 -14.08
CA LEU A 203 3.68 -9.40 -15.34
C LEU A 203 4.73 -8.44 -15.90
N ARG A 204 5.98 -8.91 -15.96
CA ARG A 204 7.08 -8.18 -16.59
C ARG A 204 7.89 -9.11 -17.48
N ASP A 205 7.99 -8.75 -18.77
CA ASP A 205 8.75 -9.49 -19.80
C ASP A 205 8.40 -11.00 -19.86
N GLY A 206 7.17 -11.35 -19.48
CA GLY A 206 6.65 -12.70 -19.40
C GLY A 206 5.69 -13.07 -20.52
#